data_b2f5d46bd4b5e9e0dc52a275225751ec
#
_entry.id   b2f5d46bd4b5e9e0dc52a275225751ec
#
_cell.length_a   1.000
_cell.length_b   1.000
_cell.length_c   1.000
_cell.angle_alpha   90.00
_cell.angle_beta   90.00
_cell.angle_gamma   90.00
#
_symmetry.space_group_name_H-M   'P 1'
#
loop_
_entity.id
_entity.type
_entity.pdbx_description
1 polymer ?
#
loop_
_entity_poly.entity_id
_entity_poly.type
_entity_poly.pdbx_seq_one_letter_code
_entity_poly.pdbx_strand_id
1 'polypeptide(L)'
;MTNTRQDKPDLGQEEAILAQASTGNKETKEALEIAEEAREKYTLPSFGSELFMGNFKPDLIFPYPEQSPEDKKIGDDYIRSLTHFLTENLDPEEVDRTREIPKAVIDGLVKLGAFALKVPKEYGGLGFSQTNYNRIIQVVASYCGSTAVLLSAHQSIGVPQPLKMFGTEEQKKKFFPRFRTGSISAFALTEPDVGSDPAQMSTEAKLSEDGTHYILNGTKLWCTNGTIADIIIVMAKTAPKIVKGREKKQISAFILEMNTPGVEVVRSEEHTSEL
;
A
#
# COMPACT_ATOMS: atom_id res chain seq x y z
N MET A 1 -37.67 -28.59 0.61
CA MET A 1 -37.75 -27.75 -0.61
C MET A 1 -38.21 -26.38 -0.16
N THR A 2 -37.31 -25.51 0.19
CA THR A 2 -37.61 -24.10 0.50
C THR A 2 -36.67 -23.25 -0.36
N ASN A 3 -37.29 -22.64 -1.34
CA ASN A 3 -36.69 -21.80 -2.36
C ASN A 3 -36.38 -20.43 -1.72
N THR A 4 -35.13 -20.19 -1.33
CA THR A 4 -34.68 -18.86 -0.89
C THR A 4 -34.43 -18.02 -2.14
N ARG A 5 -35.38 -17.18 -2.48
CA ARG A 5 -35.19 -16.06 -3.40
C ARG A 5 -34.09 -15.18 -2.81
N GLN A 6 -32.98 -15.09 -3.52
CA GLN A 6 -32.02 -14.00 -3.31
C GLN A 6 -32.72 -12.69 -3.69
N ASP A 7 -33.07 -11.88 -2.70
CA ASP A 7 -33.51 -10.50 -2.94
C ASP A 7 -32.34 -9.76 -3.59
N LYS A 8 -32.54 -9.40 -4.86
CA LYS A 8 -31.66 -8.43 -5.52
C LYS A 8 -31.84 -7.09 -4.81
N PRO A 9 -30.77 -6.29 -4.61
CA PRO A 9 -30.92 -4.96 -4.06
C PRO A 9 -31.86 -4.13 -4.90
N ASP A 10 -32.61 -3.24 -4.24
CA ASP A 10 -33.58 -2.35 -4.87
C ASP A 10 -32.86 -1.40 -5.85
N LEU A 11 -32.95 -1.71 -7.12
CA LEU A 11 -32.35 -0.94 -8.22
C LEU A 11 -32.76 0.54 -8.22
N GLY A 12 -33.90 0.87 -7.59
CA GLY A 12 -34.40 2.25 -7.51
C GLY A 12 -33.54 3.19 -6.67
N GLN A 13 -32.87 2.71 -5.63
CA GLN A 13 -31.95 3.54 -4.83
C GLN A 13 -30.60 3.74 -5.54
N GLU A 14 -30.09 2.73 -6.22
CA GLU A 14 -28.86 2.84 -7.03
C GLU A 14 -29.06 3.80 -8.20
N GLU A 15 -30.20 3.71 -8.91
CA GLU A 15 -30.55 4.63 -9.99
C GLU A 15 -30.74 6.08 -9.49
N ALA A 16 -31.27 6.30 -8.29
CA ALA A 16 -31.43 7.64 -7.71
C ALA A 16 -30.08 8.26 -7.33
N ILE A 17 -29.13 7.47 -6.77
CA ILE A 17 -27.76 7.93 -6.46
C ILE A 17 -26.98 8.22 -7.74
N LEU A 18 -27.10 7.37 -8.76
CA LEU A 18 -26.50 7.57 -10.07
C LEU A 18 -27.11 8.77 -10.81
N ALA A 19 -28.42 9.01 -10.68
CA ALA A 19 -29.07 10.17 -11.24
C ALA A 19 -28.63 11.48 -10.60
N GLN A 20 -28.43 11.52 -9.27
CA GLN A 20 -27.85 12.68 -8.58
C GLN A 20 -26.37 12.92 -8.97
N ALA A 21 -25.61 11.87 -9.14
CA ALA A 21 -24.22 11.95 -9.58
C ALA A 21 -24.10 12.29 -11.09
N SER A 22 -25.13 11.97 -11.89
CA SER A 22 -25.16 12.27 -13.34
C SER A 22 -25.28 13.77 -13.66
N THR A 23 -25.60 14.60 -12.67
CA THR A 23 -25.57 16.07 -12.78
C THR A 23 -24.16 16.65 -12.58
N GLY A 24 -23.21 15.82 -12.21
CA GLY A 24 -21.79 16.19 -12.05
C GLY A 24 -21.09 16.50 -13.38
N ASN A 25 -19.94 17.16 -13.28
CA ASN A 25 -19.10 17.45 -14.42
C ASN A 25 -18.58 16.14 -15.07
N LYS A 26 -17.91 16.25 -16.22
CA LYS A 26 -17.36 15.10 -16.97
C LYS A 26 -16.46 14.20 -16.12
N GLU A 27 -15.71 14.78 -15.20
CA GLU A 27 -14.77 14.09 -14.30
C GLU A 27 -15.47 13.20 -13.28
N THR A 28 -16.61 13.67 -12.73
CA THR A 28 -17.45 12.88 -11.81
C THR A 28 -18.02 11.65 -12.52
N LYS A 29 -18.40 11.79 -13.79
CA LYS A 29 -18.91 10.65 -14.59
C LYS A 29 -17.80 9.62 -14.89
N GLU A 30 -16.60 10.08 -15.23
CA GLU A 30 -15.45 9.20 -15.45
C GLU A 30 -15.05 8.45 -14.17
N ALA A 31 -15.09 9.11 -13.01
CA ALA A 31 -14.81 8.48 -11.73
C ALA A 31 -15.85 7.41 -11.36
N LEU A 32 -17.13 7.66 -11.66
CA LEU A 32 -18.19 6.67 -11.45
C LEU A 32 -18.04 5.46 -12.38
N GLU A 33 -17.73 5.67 -13.67
CA GLU A 33 -17.49 4.58 -14.62
C GLU A 33 -16.31 3.69 -14.16
N ILE A 34 -15.23 4.28 -13.63
CA ILE A 34 -14.09 3.53 -13.07
C ILE A 34 -14.51 2.74 -11.82
N ALA A 35 -15.34 3.33 -10.95
CA ALA A 35 -15.85 2.66 -9.78
C ALA A 35 -16.79 1.49 -10.14
N GLU A 36 -17.62 1.64 -11.17
CA GLU A 36 -18.46 0.56 -11.68
C GLU A 36 -17.66 -0.57 -12.30
N GLU A 37 -16.66 -0.28 -13.14
CA GLU A 37 -15.76 -1.31 -13.67
C GLU A 37 -14.97 -2.05 -12.57
N ALA A 38 -14.61 -1.36 -11.49
CA ALA A 38 -14.00 -2.00 -10.34
C ALA A 38 -14.99 -2.92 -9.60
N ARG A 39 -16.26 -2.50 -9.46
CA ARG A 39 -17.33 -3.31 -8.84
C ARG A 39 -17.62 -4.58 -9.61
N GLU A 40 -17.68 -4.53 -10.96
CA GLU A 40 -17.92 -5.70 -11.80
C GLU A 40 -16.86 -6.81 -11.63
N LYS A 41 -15.65 -6.44 -11.16
CA LYS A 41 -14.55 -7.39 -10.88
C LYS A 41 -14.64 -8.04 -9.50
N TYR A 42 -15.40 -7.45 -8.57
CA TYR A 42 -15.58 -7.99 -7.23
C TYR A 42 -16.80 -8.92 -7.20
N THR A 43 -16.55 -10.20 -7.15
CA THR A 43 -17.59 -11.26 -7.09
C THR A 43 -18.07 -11.55 -5.67
N LEU A 44 -17.38 -11.05 -4.65
CA LEU A 44 -17.70 -11.28 -3.24
C LEU A 44 -18.21 -10.00 -2.59
N PRO A 45 -19.26 -10.08 -1.74
CA PRO A 45 -19.76 -8.93 -1.02
C PRO A 45 -18.68 -8.41 -0.04
N SER A 46 -18.57 -7.09 0.08
CA SER A 46 -17.67 -6.43 1.02
C SER A 46 -18.48 -5.80 2.15
N PHE A 47 -18.13 -6.15 3.41
CA PHE A 47 -18.77 -5.53 4.58
C PHE A 47 -18.69 -4.00 4.55
N GLY A 48 -17.53 -3.44 4.19
CA GLY A 48 -17.36 -1.99 4.08
C GLY A 48 -18.28 -1.38 3.02
N SER A 49 -18.36 -1.97 1.83
CA SER A 49 -19.26 -1.51 0.77
C SER A 49 -20.73 -1.55 1.20
N GLU A 50 -21.16 -2.67 1.78
CA GLU A 50 -22.54 -2.81 2.29
C GLU A 50 -22.85 -1.76 3.37
N LEU A 51 -21.91 -1.53 4.29
CA LEU A 51 -22.06 -0.53 5.36
C LEU A 51 -22.24 0.89 4.79
N PHE A 52 -21.43 1.28 3.80
CA PHE A 52 -21.56 2.58 3.13
C PHE A 52 -22.86 2.73 2.34
N MET A 53 -23.43 1.62 1.88
CA MET A 53 -24.75 1.60 1.22
C MET A 53 -25.92 1.55 2.22
N GLY A 54 -25.66 1.63 3.52
CA GLY A 54 -26.67 1.57 4.59
C GLY A 54 -27.09 0.17 5.00
N ASN A 55 -26.43 -0.88 4.50
CA ASN A 55 -26.73 -2.27 4.79
C ASN A 55 -25.78 -2.81 5.86
N PHE A 56 -26.27 -3.01 7.07
CA PHE A 56 -25.48 -3.65 8.12
C PHE A 56 -25.54 -5.18 8.01
N LYS A 57 -24.47 -5.79 7.48
CA LYS A 57 -24.36 -7.26 7.28
C LYS A 57 -23.25 -7.85 8.15
N PRO A 58 -23.49 -8.08 9.45
CA PRO A 58 -22.46 -8.57 10.36
C PRO A 58 -21.99 -10.00 10.05
N ASP A 59 -22.79 -10.80 9.36
CA ASP A 59 -22.46 -12.15 8.89
C ASP A 59 -21.28 -12.18 7.91
N LEU A 60 -20.92 -11.04 7.29
CA LEU A 60 -19.72 -10.94 6.45
C LEU A 60 -18.41 -10.87 7.27
N ILE A 61 -18.50 -10.57 8.57
CA ILE A 61 -17.34 -10.42 9.45
C ILE A 61 -17.42 -11.33 10.69
N PHE A 62 -18.58 -11.88 11.01
CA PHE A 62 -18.75 -12.78 12.15
C PHE A 62 -19.32 -14.14 11.70
N PRO A 63 -18.89 -15.26 12.32
CA PRO A 63 -17.83 -15.32 13.33
C PRO A 63 -16.49 -14.86 12.76
N TYR A 64 -15.71 -14.13 13.57
CA TYR A 64 -14.39 -13.65 13.13
C TYR A 64 -13.49 -14.84 12.83
N PRO A 65 -12.78 -14.87 11.69
CA PRO A 65 -11.97 -16.03 11.33
C PRO A 65 -10.84 -16.26 12.34
N GLU A 66 -10.79 -17.46 12.87
CA GLU A 66 -9.73 -17.86 13.78
C GLU A 66 -8.43 -18.17 13.03
N GLN A 67 -7.33 -17.83 13.66
CA GLN A 67 -6.00 -18.16 13.16
C GLN A 67 -5.71 -19.65 13.42
N SER A 68 -5.13 -20.38 12.47
CA SER A 68 -4.74 -21.77 12.75
C SER A 68 -3.72 -21.84 13.89
N PRO A 69 -3.71 -22.91 14.69
CA PRO A 69 -2.76 -23.06 15.79
C PRO A 69 -1.30 -22.95 15.34
N GLU A 70 -0.97 -23.47 14.17
CA GLU A 70 0.38 -23.42 13.58
C GLU A 70 0.78 -21.99 13.22
N ASP A 71 -0.09 -21.25 12.51
CA ASP A 71 0.16 -19.87 12.13
C ASP A 71 0.26 -18.97 13.37
N LYS A 72 -0.62 -19.20 14.37
CA LYS A 72 -0.57 -18.49 15.65
C LYS A 72 0.74 -18.73 16.37
N LYS A 73 1.19 -19.99 16.44
CA LYS A 73 2.45 -20.36 17.11
C LYS A 73 3.65 -19.68 16.48
N ILE A 74 3.74 -19.68 15.14
CA ILE A 74 4.83 -19.01 14.39
C ILE A 74 4.83 -17.50 14.72
N GLY A 75 3.67 -16.87 14.77
CA GLY A 75 3.54 -15.46 15.14
C GLY A 75 3.93 -15.20 16.60
N ASP A 76 3.49 -16.05 17.54
CA ASP A 76 3.80 -15.92 18.96
C ASP A 76 5.32 -16.04 19.22
N ASP A 77 5.98 -16.97 18.53
CA ASP A 77 7.44 -17.17 18.66
C ASP A 77 8.21 -15.96 18.14
N TYR A 78 7.80 -15.41 17.00
CA TYR A 78 8.40 -14.20 16.44
C TYR A 78 8.16 -12.97 17.33
N ILE A 79 6.92 -12.76 17.77
CA ILE A 79 6.53 -11.64 18.64
C ILE A 79 7.35 -11.66 19.93
N ARG A 80 7.61 -12.82 20.52
CA ARG A 80 8.43 -12.96 21.72
C ARG A 80 9.86 -12.45 21.48
N SER A 81 10.48 -12.85 20.38
CA SER A 81 11.84 -12.41 20.01
C SER A 81 11.87 -10.91 19.70
N LEU A 82 10.85 -10.41 19.00
CA LEU A 82 10.72 -9.00 18.67
C LEU A 82 10.51 -8.15 19.93
N THR A 83 9.61 -8.57 20.83
CA THR A 83 9.34 -7.87 22.10
C THR A 83 10.62 -7.75 22.94
N HIS A 84 11.36 -8.84 23.09
CA HIS A 84 12.64 -8.83 23.79
C HIS A 84 13.61 -7.82 23.16
N PHE A 85 13.76 -7.84 21.84
CA PHE A 85 14.61 -6.90 21.13
C PHE A 85 14.21 -5.44 21.34
N LEU A 86 12.90 -5.13 21.19
CA LEU A 86 12.39 -3.77 21.34
C LEU A 86 12.58 -3.25 22.77
N THR A 87 12.32 -4.07 23.77
CA THR A 87 12.49 -3.70 25.19
C THR A 87 13.94 -3.32 25.52
N GLU A 88 14.90 -3.99 24.92
CA GLU A 88 16.32 -3.77 25.23
C GLU A 88 16.99 -2.70 24.39
N ASN A 89 16.47 -2.41 23.19
CA ASN A 89 17.20 -1.62 22.20
C ASN A 89 16.45 -0.39 21.69
N LEU A 90 15.14 -0.26 21.94
CA LEU A 90 14.34 0.87 21.44
C LEU A 90 13.92 1.78 22.60
N ASP A 91 14.46 2.98 22.62
CA ASP A 91 14.00 4.08 23.47
C ASP A 91 13.08 4.99 22.65
N PRO A 92 11.74 4.95 22.89
CA PRO A 92 10.80 5.77 22.15
C PRO A 92 10.94 7.27 22.44
N GLU A 93 11.38 7.64 23.65
CA GLU A 93 11.60 9.06 24.02
C GLU A 93 12.80 9.62 23.26
N GLU A 94 13.85 8.83 23.06
CA GLU A 94 14.96 9.20 22.19
C GLU A 94 14.52 9.42 20.76
N VAL A 95 13.73 8.51 20.19
CA VAL A 95 13.18 8.63 18.82
C VAL A 95 12.36 9.91 18.68
N ASP A 96 11.48 10.20 19.63
CA ASP A 96 10.65 11.43 19.61
C ASP A 96 11.51 12.69 19.73
N ARG A 97 12.52 12.68 20.59
CA ARG A 97 13.41 13.81 20.81
C ARG A 97 14.34 14.09 19.63
N THR A 98 14.91 13.02 19.02
CA THR A 98 15.86 13.14 17.90
C THR A 98 15.17 13.17 16.54
N ARG A 99 13.92 12.70 16.47
CA ARG A 99 13.16 12.48 15.22
C ARG A 99 13.81 11.46 14.30
N GLU A 100 14.67 10.61 14.84
CA GLU A 100 15.39 9.58 14.11
C GLU A 100 15.26 8.23 14.83
N ILE A 101 15.05 7.17 14.06
CA ILE A 101 15.14 5.80 14.58
C ILE A 101 16.62 5.42 14.54
N PRO A 102 17.25 5.08 15.68
CA PRO A 102 18.67 4.76 15.70
C PRO A 102 19.02 3.63 14.72
N LYS A 103 20.13 3.81 14.01
CA LYS A 103 20.58 2.80 13.03
C LYS A 103 20.72 1.40 13.64
N ALA A 104 21.15 1.30 14.89
CA ALA A 104 21.26 0.03 15.60
C ALA A 104 19.90 -0.69 15.74
N VAL A 105 18.82 0.07 15.94
CA VAL A 105 17.44 -0.45 15.97
C VAL A 105 17.05 -0.97 14.60
N ILE A 106 17.28 -0.18 13.55
CA ILE A 106 17.01 -0.61 12.16
C ILE A 106 17.77 -1.89 11.83
N ASP A 107 19.08 -1.94 12.11
CA ASP A 107 19.93 -3.11 11.86
C ASP A 107 19.45 -4.35 12.64
N GLY A 108 18.97 -4.17 13.86
CA GLY A 108 18.37 -5.25 14.66
C GLY A 108 17.07 -5.76 14.08
N LEU A 109 16.18 -4.86 13.64
CA LEU A 109 14.94 -5.21 12.95
C LEU A 109 15.23 -5.95 11.63
N VAL A 110 16.27 -5.56 10.89
CA VAL A 110 16.72 -6.27 9.69
C VAL A 110 17.15 -7.69 10.04
N LYS A 111 17.95 -7.89 11.09
CA LYS A 111 18.38 -9.23 11.56
C LYS A 111 17.19 -10.11 11.91
N LEU A 112 16.17 -9.57 12.55
CA LEU A 112 14.90 -10.24 12.83
C LEU A 112 14.05 -10.50 11.58
N GLY A 113 14.38 -9.90 10.42
CA GLY A 113 13.62 -10.02 9.19
C GLY A 113 12.35 -9.17 9.15
N ALA A 114 12.27 -8.13 10.01
CA ALA A 114 11.10 -7.27 10.15
C ALA A 114 10.72 -6.52 8.86
N PHE A 115 11.65 -6.33 7.93
CA PHE A 115 11.39 -5.73 6.62
C PHE A 115 10.86 -6.73 5.57
N ALA A 116 10.80 -8.03 5.90
CA ALA A 116 10.36 -9.07 4.97
C ALA A 116 9.28 -9.99 5.56
N LEU A 117 8.42 -9.47 6.46
CA LEU A 117 7.40 -10.27 7.17
C LEU A 117 6.46 -10.97 6.19
N LYS A 118 5.92 -10.24 5.20
CA LYS A 118 4.96 -10.77 4.21
C LYS A 118 5.61 -11.22 2.89
N VAL A 119 6.91 -11.01 2.72
CA VAL A 119 7.64 -11.51 1.56
C VAL A 119 7.61 -13.03 1.58
N PRO A 120 7.26 -13.69 0.45
CA PRO A 120 7.17 -15.14 0.40
C PRO A 120 8.50 -15.82 0.73
N LYS A 121 8.44 -17.02 1.33
CA LYS A 121 9.61 -17.77 1.78
C LYS A 121 10.55 -18.15 0.63
N GLU A 122 9.99 -18.43 -0.55
CA GLU A 122 10.75 -18.75 -1.76
C GLU A 122 11.67 -17.61 -2.22
N TYR A 123 11.40 -16.37 -1.79
CA TYR A 123 12.26 -15.20 -2.03
C TYR A 123 13.05 -14.76 -0.79
N GLY A 124 13.15 -15.63 0.22
CA GLY A 124 13.91 -15.38 1.45
C GLY A 124 13.18 -14.59 2.53
N GLY A 125 11.89 -14.30 2.37
CA GLY A 125 11.07 -13.64 3.38
C GLY A 125 10.56 -14.58 4.47
N LEU A 126 9.80 -14.03 5.43
CA LEU A 126 9.23 -14.82 6.53
C LEU A 126 7.87 -15.45 6.16
N GLY A 127 7.19 -14.95 5.12
CA GLY A 127 5.95 -15.52 4.62
C GLY A 127 4.80 -15.50 5.63
N PHE A 128 4.77 -14.52 6.53
CA PHE A 128 3.72 -14.42 7.54
C PHE A 128 2.36 -14.11 6.93
N SER A 129 1.32 -14.64 7.58
CA SER A 129 -0.07 -14.29 7.29
C SER A 129 -0.35 -12.80 7.57
N GLN A 130 -1.43 -12.29 7.00
CA GLN A 130 -1.87 -10.92 7.29
C GLN A 130 -2.20 -10.74 8.78
N THR A 131 -2.74 -11.77 9.43
CA THR A 131 -3.05 -11.74 10.87
C THR A 131 -1.76 -11.59 11.69
N ASN A 132 -0.74 -12.40 11.43
CA ASN A 132 0.55 -12.27 12.11
C ASN A 132 1.22 -10.94 11.82
N TYR A 133 1.19 -10.47 10.58
CA TYR A 133 1.68 -9.15 10.24
C TYR A 133 1.03 -8.05 11.09
N ASN A 134 -0.30 -8.05 11.19
CA ASN A 134 -1.04 -7.05 11.97
C ASN A 134 -0.68 -7.12 13.47
N ARG A 135 -0.59 -8.34 14.03
CA ARG A 135 -0.17 -8.56 15.42
C ARG A 135 1.24 -8.03 15.68
N ILE A 136 2.16 -8.26 14.75
CA ILE A 136 3.55 -7.78 14.84
C ILE A 136 3.60 -6.25 14.82
N ILE A 137 2.92 -5.62 13.85
CA ILE A 137 2.87 -4.14 13.77
C ILE A 137 2.21 -3.54 15.01
N GLN A 138 1.16 -4.17 15.55
CA GLN A 138 0.54 -3.74 16.80
C GLN A 138 1.54 -3.76 17.97
N VAL A 139 2.36 -4.79 18.08
CA VAL A 139 3.40 -4.86 19.11
C VAL A 139 4.43 -3.74 18.91
N VAL A 140 4.95 -3.55 17.70
CA VAL A 140 5.90 -2.45 17.44
C VAL A 140 5.28 -1.09 17.77
N ALA A 141 4.03 -0.86 17.40
CA ALA A 141 3.31 0.38 17.67
C ALA A 141 3.11 0.65 19.18
N SER A 142 3.00 -0.41 19.99
CA SER A 142 2.91 -0.25 21.44
C SER A 142 4.23 0.20 22.11
N TYR A 143 5.34 0.09 21.42
CA TYR A 143 6.65 0.62 21.83
C TYR A 143 6.93 1.98 21.21
N CYS A 144 6.83 2.09 19.89
CA CYS A 144 7.15 3.31 19.15
C CYS A 144 6.32 3.41 17.86
N GLY A 145 5.49 4.44 17.77
CA GLY A 145 4.65 4.70 16.60
C GLY A 145 5.45 4.93 15.33
N SER A 146 6.53 5.70 15.41
CA SER A 146 7.40 6.01 14.27
C SER A 146 8.04 4.75 13.68
N THR A 147 8.53 3.85 14.53
CA THR A 147 9.08 2.56 14.10
C THR A 147 8.02 1.66 13.47
N ALA A 148 6.79 1.66 14.00
CA ALA A 148 5.69 0.92 13.42
C ALA A 148 5.30 1.48 12.03
N VAL A 149 5.28 2.80 11.87
CA VAL A 149 5.00 3.46 10.60
C VAL A 149 6.08 3.15 9.56
N LEU A 150 7.36 3.19 9.94
CA LEU A 150 8.46 2.77 9.06
C LEU A 150 8.20 1.38 8.47
N LEU A 151 7.92 0.38 9.31
CA LEU A 151 7.69 -1.00 8.88
C LEU A 151 6.37 -1.16 8.11
N SER A 152 5.32 -0.48 8.56
CA SER A 152 4.00 -0.58 7.94
C SER A 152 3.97 0.08 6.55
N ALA A 153 4.47 1.29 6.42
CA ALA A 153 4.55 1.97 5.13
C ALA A 153 5.40 1.18 4.13
N HIS A 154 6.53 0.63 4.59
CA HIS A 154 7.37 -0.22 3.76
C HIS A 154 6.62 -1.46 3.23
N GLN A 155 5.87 -2.18 4.07
CA GLN A 155 5.32 -3.49 3.70
C GLN A 155 3.88 -3.47 3.19
N SER A 156 3.07 -2.47 3.58
CA SER A 156 1.65 -2.42 3.23
C SER A 156 1.40 -1.73 1.90
N ILE A 157 2.06 -0.60 1.67
CA ILE A 157 1.89 0.25 0.50
C ILE A 157 3.16 0.38 -0.32
N GLY A 158 4.33 0.26 0.29
CA GLY A 158 5.62 0.26 -0.38
C GLY A 158 5.74 -0.86 -1.42
N VAL A 159 6.96 -1.13 -1.86
CA VAL A 159 7.21 -2.08 -2.95
C VAL A 159 6.76 -3.52 -2.66
N PRO A 160 6.88 -4.09 -1.44
CA PRO A 160 6.57 -5.51 -1.20
C PRO A 160 5.15 -5.91 -1.59
N GLN A 161 4.13 -5.14 -1.23
CA GLN A 161 2.75 -5.53 -1.49
C GLN A 161 2.35 -5.41 -2.96
N PRO A 162 2.56 -4.29 -3.66
CA PRO A 162 2.30 -4.20 -5.09
C PRO A 162 3.11 -5.22 -5.90
N LEU A 163 4.37 -5.44 -5.56
CA LEU A 163 5.21 -6.43 -6.22
C LEU A 163 4.65 -7.85 -6.07
N LYS A 164 4.15 -8.20 -4.87
CA LYS A 164 3.52 -9.50 -4.62
C LYS A 164 2.30 -9.71 -5.51
N MET A 165 1.47 -8.68 -5.67
CA MET A 165 0.19 -8.77 -6.39
C MET A 165 0.33 -8.67 -7.90
N PHE A 166 1.24 -7.82 -8.38
CA PHE A 166 1.28 -7.40 -9.80
C PHE A 166 2.64 -7.56 -10.47
N GLY A 167 3.69 -7.83 -9.70
CA GLY A 167 5.04 -7.96 -10.24
C GLY A 167 5.24 -9.21 -11.09
N THR A 168 6.11 -9.11 -12.10
CA THR A 168 6.57 -10.29 -12.84
C THR A 168 7.50 -11.15 -11.99
N GLU A 169 7.72 -12.39 -12.39
CA GLU A 169 8.63 -13.29 -11.67
C GLU A 169 10.07 -12.76 -11.63
N GLU A 170 10.52 -12.09 -12.71
CA GLU A 170 11.82 -11.43 -12.77
C GLU A 170 11.92 -10.29 -11.75
N GLN A 171 10.88 -9.45 -11.67
CA GLN A 171 10.82 -8.37 -10.69
C GLN A 171 10.79 -8.92 -9.26
N LYS A 172 10.01 -9.96 -8.98
CA LYS A 172 9.95 -10.61 -7.67
C LYS A 172 11.33 -11.16 -7.26
N LYS A 173 11.99 -11.89 -8.16
CA LYS A 173 13.35 -12.42 -7.93
C LYS A 173 14.38 -11.33 -7.72
N LYS A 174 14.26 -10.20 -8.42
CA LYS A 174 15.17 -9.05 -8.29
C LYS A 174 15.01 -8.32 -6.96
N PHE A 175 13.77 -8.01 -6.56
CA PHE A 175 13.53 -7.05 -5.47
C PHE A 175 13.22 -7.70 -4.12
N PHE A 176 12.49 -8.81 -4.04
CA PHE A 176 12.12 -9.40 -2.75
C PHE A 176 13.31 -9.75 -1.85
N PRO A 177 14.41 -10.37 -2.34
CA PRO A 177 15.55 -10.69 -1.48
C PRO A 177 16.18 -9.46 -0.82
N ARG A 178 16.10 -8.29 -1.45
CA ARG A 178 16.66 -7.04 -0.94
C ARG A 178 15.99 -6.58 0.36
N PHE A 179 14.69 -6.85 0.52
CA PHE A 179 13.97 -6.50 1.75
C PHE A 179 14.43 -7.34 2.94
N ARG A 180 14.83 -8.59 2.71
CA ARG A 180 15.40 -9.44 3.77
C ARG A 180 16.76 -8.91 4.26
N THR A 181 17.48 -8.22 3.41
CA THR A 181 18.79 -7.61 3.72
C THR A 181 18.70 -6.14 4.15
N GLY A 182 17.50 -5.61 4.30
CA GLY A 182 17.26 -4.30 4.91
C GLY A 182 16.96 -3.16 3.96
N SER A 183 16.75 -3.42 2.66
CA SER A 183 16.27 -2.36 1.77
C SER A 183 14.92 -1.84 2.24
N ILE A 184 14.84 -0.53 2.36
CA ILE A 184 13.62 0.19 2.73
C ILE A 184 12.89 0.60 1.46
N SER A 185 11.56 0.59 1.51
CA SER A 185 10.76 1.05 0.38
C SER A 185 9.72 2.08 0.77
N ALA A 186 9.32 2.87 -0.25
CA ALA A 186 8.32 3.91 -0.15
C ALA A 186 7.29 3.81 -1.28
N PHE A 187 6.26 4.65 -1.21
CA PHE A 187 5.20 4.77 -2.21
C PHE A 187 4.92 6.24 -2.51
N ALA A 188 4.99 6.62 -3.76
CA ALA A 188 4.87 7.99 -4.24
C ALA A 188 3.62 8.14 -5.11
N LEU A 189 2.52 8.60 -4.52
CA LEU A 189 1.23 8.85 -5.16
C LEU A 189 0.90 10.34 -5.18
N THR A 190 0.85 10.95 -3.98
CA THR A 190 0.40 12.32 -3.74
C THR A 190 1.30 13.34 -4.42
N GLU A 191 0.71 14.41 -4.91
CA GLU A 191 1.39 15.56 -5.52
C GLU A 191 0.97 16.86 -4.82
N PRO A 192 1.67 17.98 -5.00
CA PRO A 192 1.31 19.24 -4.36
C PRO A 192 -0.15 19.65 -4.54
N ASP A 193 -0.69 19.44 -5.73
CA ASP A 193 -2.07 19.82 -6.08
C ASP A 193 -3.04 18.63 -6.13
N VAL A 194 -2.59 17.42 -5.81
CA VAL A 194 -3.38 16.19 -5.99
C VAL A 194 -3.26 15.26 -4.78
N GLY A 195 -4.33 15.16 -4.02
CA GLY A 195 -4.42 14.28 -2.85
C GLY A 195 -5.54 13.25 -3.01
N SER A 196 -6.78 13.65 -2.70
CA SER A 196 -7.94 12.74 -2.65
C SER A 196 -8.37 12.17 -3.99
N ASP A 197 -8.06 12.85 -5.09
CA ASP A 197 -8.33 12.36 -6.46
C ASP A 197 -7.02 12.15 -7.24
N PRO A 198 -6.34 11.00 -7.05
CA PRO A 198 -5.08 10.72 -7.71
C PRO A 198 -5.19 10.58 -9.24
N ALA A 199 -6.40 10.47 -9.80
CA ALA A 199 -6.60 10.46 -11.24
C ALA A 199 -6.20 11.79 -11.91
N GLN A 200 -6.13 12.88 -11.14
CA GLN A 200 -5.70 14.21 -11.61
C GLN A 200 -4.19 14.43 -11.55
N MET A 201 -3.40 13.43 -11.14
CA MET A 201 -1.94 13.59 -11.02
C MET A 201 -1.32 14.21 -12.27
N SER A 202 -0.26 14.97 -12.07
CA SER A 202 0.51 15.62 -13.14
C SER A 202 1.71 14.76 -13.56
N THR A 203 2.29 13.98 -12.66
CA THR A 203 3.42 13.09 -12.97
C THR A 203 3.10 12.20 -14.17
N GLU A 204 3.98 12.23 -15.15
CA GLU A 204 3.84 11.46 -16.39
C GLU A 204 5.03 10.54 -16.64
N ALA A 205 4.77 9.45 -17.35
CA ALA A 205 5.79 8.52 -17.83
C ALA A 205 5.63 8.39 -19.35
N LYS A 206 6.62 8.88 -20.08
CA LYS A 206 6.67 8.80 -21.55
C LYS A 206 7.61 7.68 -21.96
N LEU A 207 7.18 6.84 -22.89
CA LEU A 207 8.05 5.86 -23.51
C LEU A 207 9.15 6.60 -24.30
N SER A 208 10.40 6.16 -24.15
CA SER A 208 11.53 6.69 -24.95
C SER A 208 11.32 6.46 -26.43
N GLU A 209 12.01 7.23 -27.28
CA GLU A 209 11.89 7.13 -28.74
C GLU A 209 12.27 5.74 -29.27
N ASP A 210 13.23 5.08 -28.62
CA ASP A 210 13.65 3.71 -28.94
C ASP A 210 12.75 2.61 -28.34
N GLY A 211 11.75 3.00 -27.54
CA GLY A 211 10.79 2.07 -26.90
C GLY A 211 11.37 1.18 -25.81
N THR A 212 12.58 1.45 -25.32
CA THR A 212 13.26 0.55 -24.36
C THR A 212 13.02 0.89 -22.91
N HIS A 213 12.65 2.14 -22.57
CA HIS A 213 12.45 2.60 -21.21
C HIS A 213 11.42 3.73 -21.12
N TYR A 214 11.00 4.06 -19.91
CA TYR A 214 10.12 5.19 -19.63
C TYR A 214 10.93 6.34 -19.02
N ILE A 215 10.61 7.55 -19.45
CA ILE A 215 11.10 8.79 -18.87
C ILE A 215 10.00 9.34 -17.97
N LEU A 216 10.26 9.40 -16.65
CA LEU A 216 9.34 9.91 -15.65
C LEU A 216 9.64 11.38 -15.36
N ASN A 217 8.58 12.21 -15.34
CA ASN A 217 8.66 13.62 -14.97
C ASN A 217 7.51 13.95 -14.00
N GLY A 218 7.84 14.58 -12.89
CA GLY A 218 6.85 15.03 -11.89
C GLY A 218 7.45 15.19 -10.51
N THR A 219 6.63 15.70 -9.60
CA THR A 219 6.99 15.91 -8.19
C THR A 219 5.98 15.18 -7.31
N LYS A 220 6.46 14.43 -6.34
CA LYS A 220 5.65 13.72 -5.35
C LYS A 220 5.85 14.32 -3.97
N LEU A 221 4.82 14.18 -3.13
CA LEU A 221 4.75 14.80 -1.82
C LEU A 221 4.32 13.77 -0.76
N TRP A 222 4.77 13.97 0.47
CA TRP A 222 4.42 13.15 1.64
C TRP A 222 4.64 11.65 1.44
N CYS A 223 5.77 11.30 0.84
CA CYS A 223 6.17 9.93 0.65
C CYS A 223 6.79 9.38 1.94
N THR A 224 6.01 8.76 2.80
CA THR A 224 6.52 8.09 4.00
C THR A 224 7.68 7.16 3.63
N ASN A 225 8.78 7.22 4.37
CA ASN A 225 10.06 6.60 4.08
C ASN A 225 10.79 7.16 2.83
N GLY A 226 10.27 8.15 2.12
CA GLY A 226 10.81 8.61 0.84
C GLY A 226 12.26 9.07 0.90
N THR A 227 12.69 9.67 2.01
CA THR A 227 14.05 10.19 2.21
C THR A 227 15.08 9.11 2.53
N ILE A 228 14.65 7.95 3.02
CA ILE A 228 15.50 6.84 3.46
C ILE A 228 15.30 5.57 2.64
N ALA A 229 14.41 5.60 1.65
CA ALA A 229 14.11 4.45 0.81
C ALA A 229 15.26 4.15 -0.17
N ASP A 230 15.48 2.87 -0.45
CA ASP A 230 16.32 2.41 -1.57
C ASP A 230 15.51 2.24 -2.84
N ILE A 231 14.23 1.90 -2.68
CA ILE A 231 13.33 1.54 -3.77
C ILE A 231 11.97 2.18 -3.51
N ILE A 232 11.36 2.76 -4.53
CA ILE A 232 10.06 3.41 -4.42
C ILE A 232 9.11 2.97 -5.54
N ILE A 233 7.82 2.83 -5.20
CA ILE A 233 6.78 2.81 -6.23
C ILE A 233 6.41 4.24 -6.58
N VAL A 234 6.46 4.59 -7.85
CA VAL A 234 6.00 5.88 -8.37
C VAL A 234 4.80 5.66 -9.25
N MET A 235 3.69 6.31 -8.92
CA MET A 235 2.50 6.33 -9.76
C MET A 235 2.59 7.46 -10.77
N ALA A 236 2.41 7.14 -12.05
CA ALA A 236 2.51 8.12 -13.14
C ALA A 236 1.48 7.84 -14.24
N LYS A 237 1.02 8.92 -14.91
CA LYS A 237 0.20 8.80 -16.11
C LYS A 237 1.05 8.21 -17.24
N THR A 238 0.49 7.27 -17.97
CA THR A 238 1.02 6.72 -19.20
C THR A 238 0.13 7.08 -20.38
N ALA A 239 0.56 6.75 -21.59
CA ALA A 239 -0.23 6.96 -22.79
C ALA A 239 -1.65 6.37 -22.61
N PRO A 240 -2.69 7.14 -22.96
CA PRO A 240 -4.06 6.69 -22.81
C PRO A 240 -4.33 5.48 -23.73
N LYS A 241 -5.31 4.68 -23.34
CA LYS A 241 -5.79 3.54 -24.15
C LYS A 241 -7.16 3.84 -24.74
N ILE A 242 -7.38 3.35 -25.94
CA ILE A 242 -8.73 3.37 -26.53
C ILE A 242 -9.50 2.16 -26.03
N VAL A 243 -10.55 2.38 -25.26
CA VAL A 243 -11.45 1.34 -24.73
C VAL A 243 -12.87 1.64 -25.21
N LYS A 244 -13.45 0.70 -25.95
CA LYS A 244 -14.80 0.86 -26.55
C LYS A 244 -14.96 2.17 -27.36
N GLY A 245 -13.88 2.57 -28.09
CA GLY A 245 -13.87 3.79 -28.93
C GLY A 245 -13.70 5.09 -28.17
N ARG A 246 -13.45 5.07 -26.87
CA ARG A 246 -13.17 6.24 -26.02
C ARG A 246 -11.75 6.19 -25.52
N GLU A 247 -11.13 7.37 -25.45
CA GLU A 247 -9.81 7.53 -24.84
C GLU A 247 -9.94 7.46 -23.30
N LYS A 248 -9.25 6.48 -22.67
CA LYS A 248 -9.19 6.36 -21.20
C LYS A 248 -7.79 6.70 -20.71
N LYS A 249 -7.70 7.63 -19.76
CA LYS A 249 -6.46 7.91 -19.03
C LYS A 249 -5.93 6.63 -18.38
N GLN A 250 -4.63 6.43 -18.42
CA GLN A 250 -3.98 5.29 -17.79
C GLN A 250 -3.01 5.78 -16.73
N ILE A 251 -2.99 5.09 -15.60
CA ILE A 251 -2.00 5.27 -14.53
C ILE A 251 -1.28 3.95 -14.34
N SER A 252 0.03 4.01 -14.30
CA SER A 252 0.88 2.84 -14.08
C SER A 252 1.76 3.03 -12.86
N ALA A 253 2.11 1.92 -12.23
CA ALA A 253 3.06 1.87 -11.12
C ALA A 253 4.45 1.50 -11.64
N PHE A 254 5.44 2.29 -11.29
CA PHE A 254 6.83 2.06 -11.64
C PHE A 254 7.64 1.75 -10.40
N ILE A 255 8.41 0.67 -10.43
CA ILE A 255 9.43 0.40 -9.40
C ILE A 255 10.68 1.17 -9.79
N LEU A 256 11.07 2.11 -8.94
CA LEU A 256 12.21 2.99 -9.16
C LEU A 256 13.25 2.78 -8.05
N GLU A 257 14.50 2.64 -8.42
CA GLU A 257 15.63 2.65 -7.47
C GLU A 257 16.01 4.11 -7.21
N MET A 258 16.18 4.50 -5.94
CA MET A 258 16.38 5.91 -5.55
C MET A 258 17.71 6.48 -6.05
N ASN A 259 18.68 5.65 -6.42
CA ASN A 259 19.93 6.06 -7.07
C ASN A 259 19.82 6.24 -8.60
N THR A 260 18.61 6.13 -9.18
CA THR A 260 18.40 6.38 -10.60
C THR A 260 18.71 7.85 -10.93
N PRO A 261 19.49 8.14 -12.00
CA PRO A 261 19.80 9.50 -12.38
C PRO A 261 18.54 10.35 -12.58
N GLY A 262 18.53 11.57 -12.02
CA GLY A 262 17.39 12.49 -12.06
C GLY A 262 16.36 12.31 -10.95
N VAL A 263 16.58 11.37 -10.02
CA VAL A 263 15.80 11.29 -8.80
C VAL A 263 16.43 12.19 -7.75
N GLU A 264 15.63 13.13 -7.22
CA GLU A 264 16.07 14.08 -6.22
C GLU A 264 15.09 14.14 -5.04
N VAL A 265 15.62 14.15 -3.82
CA VAL A 265 14.86 14.48 -2.61
C VAL A 265 15.01 15.98 -2.38
N VAL A 266 13.96 16.74 -2.69
CA VAL A 266 13.99 18.21 -2.62
C VAL A 266 13.85 18.69 -1.19
N ARG A 267 13.03 18.01 -0.37
CA ARG A 267 12.73 18.38 1.01
C ARG A 267 12.37 17.17 1.85
N SER A 268 12.79 17.16 3.11
CA SER A 268 12.29 16.28 4.16
C SER A 268 11.40 17.07 5.12
N GLU A 269 10.27 16.49 5.53
CA GLU A 269 9.39 17.05 6.54
C GLU A 269 9.87 16.76 7.99
N GLU A 270 10.94 15.99 8.15
CA GLU A 270 11.47 15.59 9.47
C GLU A 270 11.92 16.78 10.32
N HIS A 271 12.25 17.91 9.70
CA HIS A 271 12.72 19.13 10.38
C HIS A 271 11.70 20.28 10.39
N THR A 272 10.45 20.07 9.97
CA THR A 272 9.46 21.15 9.80
C THR A 272 8.40 21.23 10.90
N SER A 273 8.53 20.49 11.98
CA SER A 273 7.60 20.56 13.12
C SER A 273 7.82 21.77 14.04
N GLU A 274 8.49 22.84 13.57
CA GLU A 274 8.64 24.12 14.27
C GLU A 274 7.71 25.21 13.73
N LEU A 275 6.52 24.83 13.23
CA LEU A 275 5.46 25.81 12.90
C LEU A 275 4.28 25.64 13.84
#